data_3b7db284004a18ef4be582999b93e21f
#
_entry.id   3b7db284004a18ef4be582999b93e21f
#
_cell.length_a   1.000
_cell.length_b   1.000
_cell.length_c   1.000
_cell.angle_alpha   90.00
_cell.angle_beta   90.00
_cell.angle_gamma   90.00
#
_symmetry.space_group_name_H-M   'P 1'
#
loop_
_entity.id
_entity.type
_entity.pdbx_description
1 polymer ?
#
loop_
_entity_poly.entity_id
_entity_poly.type
_entity_poly.pdbx_seq_one_letter_code
_entity_poly.pdbx_strand_id
1 'polypeptide(L)'
;ALINNQPKCFNLKEMLEEFIIHRREVVTRRTVFDLRKARDRAHTLEGLAIALANIDPIIELIRKSPTPAEAKVALTARPWELGNVKAMLDKAGEDNVARPDWLASELGIRDGQYYISEQQAQAILDLRLHKLTGLEHEKILTEYQSLLELIAELLFILANPERLMEVIRDELVEIKEQYGDERRTEINAAAHDISLEDLINEENVVVTLSHEGYVKYQALTDYEAQRRGGKGKSATKMKDEDFIERLLVANTHDTILCFSTA
;
A
#
# COMPACT_ATOMS: atom_id res chain seq x y z
N ALA A 1 -13.21 14.44 -8.73
CA ALA A 1 -12.52 13.67 -7.69
C ALA A 1 -12.18 14.55 -6.49
N LEU A 2 -11.69 13.94 -5.41
CA LEU A 2 -11.21 14.66 -4.22
C LEU A 2 -9.69 14.54 -4.17
N ILE A 3 -9.00 15.68 -4.06
CA ILE A 3 -7.55 15.73 -3.80
C ILE A 3 -7.32 16.63 -2.60
N ASN A 4 -6.57 16.15 -1.61
CA ASN A 4 -6.32 16.84 -0.34
C ASN A 4 -7.63 17.33 0.32
N ASN A 5 -8.67 16.50 0.28
CA ASN A 5 -10.03 16.77 0.77
C ASN A 5 -10.77 17.92 0.04
N GLN A 6 -10.26 18.36 -1.11
CA GLN A 6 -10.92 19.40 -1.93
C GLN A 6 -11.51 18.78 -3.20
N PRO A 7 -12.78 19.07 -3.56
CA PRO A 7 -13.39 18.61 -4.79
C PRO A 7 -12.82 19.38 -5.99
N LYS A 8 -12.43 18.66 -7.04
CA LYS A 8 -11.95 19.23 -8.31
C LYS A 8 -12.47 18.39 -9.48
N CYS A 9 -12.82 19.03 -10.58
CA CYS A 9 -13.07 18.36 -11.85
C CYS A 9 -11.72 18.05 -12.53
N PHE A 10 -11.55 16.81 -13.00
CA PHE A 10 -10.32 16.34 -13.62
C PHE A 10 -10.60 15.80 -15.01
N ASN A 11 -9.71 16.07 -15.92
CA ASN A 11 -9.57 15.27 -17.14
C ASN A 11 -8.72 14.02 -16.87
N LEU A 12 -8.67 13.09 -17.83
CA LEU A 12 -7.95 11.82 -17.67
C LEU A 12 -6.45 12.04 -17.40
N LYS A 13 -5.83 13.00 -18.09
CA LYS A 13 -4.40 13.31 -17.91
C LYS A 13 -4.10 13.78 -16.49
N GLU A 14 -4.87 14.72 -15.98
CA GLU A 14 -4.72 15.23 -14.62
C GLU A 14 -4.92 14.13 -13.56
N MET A 15 -5.86 13.21 -13.78
CA MET A 15 -6.05 12.06 -12.86
C MET A 15 -4.83 11.15 -12.82
N LEU A 16 -4.19 10.88 -13.97
CA LEU A 16 -2.98 10.07 -14.04
C LEU A 16 -1.78 10.79 -13.41
N GLU A 17 -1.65 12.10 -13.60
CA GLU A 17 -0.59 12.90 -12.97
C GLU A 17 -0.71 12.88 -11.44
N GLU A 18 -1.91 13.07 -10.90
CA GLU A 18 -2.14 13.00 -9.45
C GLU A 18 -1.92 11.59 -8.89
N PHE A 19 -2.27 10.56 -9.64
CA PHE A 19 -1.94 9.17 -9.27
C PHE A 19 -0.43 8.96 -9.15
N ILE A 20 0.36 9.45 -10.12
CA ILE A 20 1.82 9.35 -10.09
C ILE A 20 2.40 10.12 -8.90
N ILE A 21 1.90 11.33 -8.62
CA ILE A 21 2.32 12.14 -7.47
C ILE A 21 2.08 11.35 -6.17
N HIS A 22 0.89 10.78 -6.02
CA HIS A 22 0.55 9.96 -4.85
C HIS A 22 1.45 8.70 -4.74
N ARG A 23 1.69 8.01 -5.85
CA ARG A 23 2.60 6.84 -5.86
C ARG A 23 4.01 7.21 -5.44
N ARG A 24 4.55 8.32 -5.92
CA ARG A 24 5.88 8.82 -5.50
C ARG A 24 5.94 9.03 -3.99
N GLU A 25 4.93 9.67 -3.41
CA GLU A 25 4.86 9.89 -1.97
C GLU A 25 4.79 8.59 -1.17
N VAL A 26 3.94 7.65 -1.60
CA VAL A 26 3.78 6.35 -0.94
C VAL A 26 5.06 5.52 -1.01
N VAL A 27 5.70 5.43 -2.18
CA VAL A 27 6.95 4.66 -2.36
C VAL A 27 8.07 5.31 -1.55
N THR A 28 8.19 6.64 -1.55
CA THR A 28 9.18 7.35 -0.71
C THR A 28 8.98 7.02 0.77
N ARG A 29 7.75 7.12 1.29
CA ARG A 29 7.46 6.80 2.71
C ARG A 29 7.76 5.35 3.05
N ARG A 30 7.42 4.42 2.17
CA ARG A 30 7.74 2.99 2.32
C ARG A 30 9.26 2.79 2.35
N THR A 31 10.00 3.37 1.40
CA THR A 31 11.46 3.26 1.33
C THR A 31 12.13 3.81 2.59
N VAL A 32 11.67 4.94 3.14
CA VAL A 32 12.16 5.48 4.42
C VAL A 32 11.87 4.52 5.58
N PHE A 33 10.70 3.92 5.62
CA PHE A 33 10.34 2.94 6.66
C PHE A 33 11.21 1.68 6.56
N ASP A 34 11.39 1.14 5.36
CA ASP A 34 12.21 -0.05 5.12
C ASP A 34 13.69 0.22 5.43
N LEU A 35 14.20 1.41 5.10
CA LEU A 35 15.55 1.84 5.46
C LEU A 35 15.77 1.85 6.98
N ARG A 36 14.84 2.44 7.74
CA ARG A 36 14.91 2.43 9.22
C ARG A 36 14.93 1.02 9.76
N LYS A 37 14.02 0.18 9.29
CA LYS A 37 13.93 -1.22 9.70
C LYS A 37 15.20 -2.03 9.35
N ALA A 38 15.77 -1.80 8.17
CA ALA A 38 17.01 -2.45 7.75
C ALA A 38 18.20 -2.00 8.64
N ARG A 39 18.32 -0.71 8.94
CA ARG A 39 19.35 -0.17 9.84
C ARG A 39 19.20 -0.70 11.27
N ASP A 40 18.00 -0.77 11.82
CA ASP A 40 17.75 -1.33 13.15
C ASP A 40 18.14 -2.81 13.23
N ARG A 41 17.86 -3.57 12.15
CA ARG A 41 18.24 -4.96 12.05
C ARG A 41 19.76 -5.13 11.90
N ALA A 42 20.39 -4.33 11.05
CA ALA A 42 21.85 -4.32 10.88
C ALA A 42 22.56 -4.00 12.20
N HIS A 43 22.10 -3.00 12.93
CA HIS A 43 22.62 -2.65 14.24
C HIS A 43 22.51 -3.82 15.25
N THR A 44 21.40 -4.52 15.26
CA THR A 44 21.23 -5.71 16.11
C THR A 44 22.23 -6.81 15.72
N LEU A 45 22.43 -7.06 14.42
CA LEU A 45 23.37 -8.08 13.94
C LEU A 45 24.84 -7.71 14.24
N GLU A 46 25.19 -6.43 14.17
CA GLU A 46 26.52 -5.94 14.60
C GLU A 46 26.80 -6.31 16.06
N GLY A 47 25.85 -6.01 16.96
CA GLY A 47 25.99 -6.37 18.37
C GLY A 47 26.13 -7.88 18.59
N LEU A 48 25.38 -8.70 17.85
CA LEU A 48 25.49 -10.15 17.91
C LEU A 48 26.82 -10.66 17.37
N ALA A 49 27.33 -10.08 16.29
CA ALA A 49 28.63 -10.43 15.72
C ALA A 49 29.79 -10.08 16.69
N ILE A 50 29.74 -8.89 17.32
CA ILE A 50 30.68 -8.50 18.36
C ILE A 50 30.62 -9.45 19.56
N ALA A 51 29.40 -9.87 19.97
CA ALA A 51 29.24 -10.82 21.05
C ALA A 51 29.85 -12.20 20.74
N LEU A 52 29.69 -12.67 19.50
CA LEU A 52 30.29 -13.92 19.06
C LEU A 52 31.82 -13.85 18.96
N ALA A 53 32.38 -12.72 18.57
CA ALA A 53 33.81 -12.47 18.56
C ALA A 53 34.41 -12.40 19.96
N ASN A 54 33.60 -12.05 20.98
CA ASN A 54 34.01 -11.90 22.38
C ASN A 54 33.24 -12.86 23.30
N ILE A 55 32.98 -14.07 22.83
CA ILE A 55 32.05 -15.01 23.51
C ILE A 55 32.45 -15.35 24.93
N ASP A 56 33.74 -15.68 25.15
CA ASP A 56 34.23 -16.10 26.48
C ASP A 56 34.12 -14.96 27.51
N PRO A 57 34.64 -13.73 27.25
CA PRO A 57 34.48 -12.61 28.17
C PRO A 57 33.04 -12.23 28.43
N ILE A 58 32.14 -12.37 27.45
CA ILE A 58 30.70 -12.08 27.59
C ILE A 58 30.03 -13.13 28.49
N ILE A 59 30.28 -14.40 28.29
CA ILE A 59 29.75 -15.47 29.15
C ILE A 59 30.24 -15.29 30.59
N GLU A 60 31.51 -14.98 30.77
CA GLU A 60 32.08 -14.76 32.13
C GLU A 60 31.41 -13.56 32.81
N LEU A 61 31.17 -12.47 32.08
CA LEU A 61 30.51 -11.29 32.59
C LEU A 61 29.05 -11.60 32.99
N ILE A 62 28.29 -12.28 32.12
CA ILE A 62 26.90 -12.66 32.40
C ILE A 62 26.81 -13.57 33.61
N ARG A 63 27.74 -14.54 33.76
CA ARG A 63 27.80 -15.46 34.93
C ARG A 63 28.09 -14.73 36.25
N LYS A 64 28.89 -13.66 36.22
CA LYS A 64 29.23 -12.88 37.40
C LYS A 64 28.13 -11.87 37.79
N SER A 65 27.21 -11.59 36.89
CA SER A 65 26.13 -10.64 37.13
C SER A 65 24.98 -11.27 37.90
N PRO A 66 24.54 -10.73 39.04
CA PRO A 66 23.46 -11.28 39.85
C PRO A 66 22.09 -11.25 39.14
N THR A 67 21.84 -10.24 38.28
CA THR A 67 20.58 -10.05 37.56
C THR A 67 20.81 -9.74 36.07
N PRO A 68 19.84 -10.06 35.20
CA PRO A 68 19.94 -9.69 33.78
C PRO A 68 20.07 -8.17 33.56
N ALA A 69 19.45 -7.35 34.42
CA ALA A 69 19.56 -5.91 34.36
C ALA A 69 20.98 -5.41 34.60
N GLU A 70 21.67 -5.97 35.61
CA GLU A 70 23.07 -5.67 35.90
C GLU A 70 24.00 -6.18 34.80
N ALA A 71 23.72 -7.35 34.21
CA ALA A 71 24.44 -7.85 33.06
C ALA A 71 24.33 -6.90 31.85
N LYS A 72 23.14 -6.35 31.59
CA LYS A 72 22.90 -5.38 30.55
C LYS A 72 23.74 -4.11 30.74
N VAL A 73 23.73 -3.55 31.96
CA VAL A 73 24.54 -2.39 32.30
C VAL A 73 26.04 -2.68 32.15
N ALA A 74 26.50 -3.83 32.60
CA ALA A 74 27.90 -4.22 32.50
C ALA A 74 28.36 -4.46 31.04
N LEU A 75 27.47 -4.94 30.15
CA LEU A 75 27.74 -5.09 28.71
C LEU A 75 27.90 -3.72 28.02
N THR A 76 27.10 -2.74 28.39
CA THR A 76 27.14 -1.40 27.77
C THR A 76 28.21 -0.49 28.36
N ALA A 77 28.69 -0.75 29.61
CA ALA A 77 29.64 0.12 30.31
C ALA A 77 31.09 -0.02 29.83
N ARG A 78 31.43 -1.05 29.06
CA ARG A 78 32.80 -1.30 28.63
C ARG A 78 32.92 -1.46 27.11
N PRO A 79 34.08 -1.09 26.54
CA PRO A 79 34.37 -1.35 25.14
C PRO A 79 34.68 -2.83 24.88
N TRP A 80 34.42 -3.27 23.63
CA TRP A 80 34.64 -4.62 23.14
C TRP A 80 35.59 -4.61 21.95
N GLU A 81 36.35 -5.69 21.82
CA GLU A 81 37.25 -5.86 20.70
C GLU A 81 36.47 -6.16 19.41
N LEU A 82 36.89 -5.56 18.30
CA LEU A 82 36.27 -5.80 17.00
C LEU A 82 36.56 -7.20 16.45
N GLY A 83 37.74 -7.76 16.76
CA GLY A 83 38.17 -9.09 16.30
C GLY A 83 37.97 -9.26 14.78
N ASN A 84 37.50 -10.42 14.36
CA ASN A 84 37.26 -10.77 12.96
C ASN A 84 36.09 -9.96 12.33
N VAL A 85 35.28 -9.30 13.16
CA VAL A 85 34.13 -8.50 12.72
C VAL A 85 34.58 -7.17 12.09
N LYS A 86 35.82 -6.73 12.35
CA LYS A 86 36.36 -5.50 11.78
C LYS A 86 36.24 -5.47 10.26
N ALA A 87 36.62 -6.54 9.57
CA ALA A 87 36.54 -6.63 8.11
C ALA A 87 35.10 -6.58 7.58
N MET A 88 34.13 -7.00 8.38
CA MET A 88 32.69 -6.89 8.07
C MET A 88 32.19 -5.46 8.24
N LEU A 89 32.60 -4.78 9.31
CA LEU A 89 32.20 -3.41 9.62
C LEU A 89 32.89 -2.40 8.69
N ASP A 90 34.13 -2.66 8.27
CA ASP A 90 34.82 -1.82 7.29
C ASP A 90 34.13 -1.83 5.91
N LYS A 91 33.41 -2.92 5.55
CA LYS A 91 32.56 -2.98 4.34
C LYS A 91 31.33 -2.09 4.41
N ALA A 92 30.86 -1.75 5.62
CA ALA A 92 29.76 -0.79 5.81
C ALA A 92 30.12 0.64 5.39
N GLY A 93 31.41 0.90 5.10
CA GLY A 93 31.95 2.18 4.66
C GLY A 93 32.22 3.18 5.80
N GLU A 94 33.07 4.15 5.50
CA GLU A 94 33.44 5.23 6.44
C GLU A 94 32.23 6.10 6.84
N ASP A 95 31.18 6.13 6.00
CA ASP A 95 29.99 6.98 6.19
C ASP A 95 28.94 6.40 7.14
N ASN A 96 29.22 5.27 7.82
CA ASN A 96 28.27 4.62 8.75
C ASN A 96 26.83 4.45 8.18
N VAL A 97 26.74 4.05 6.92
CA VAL A 97 25.48 3.95 6.14
C VAL A 97 24.44 3.07 6.85
N ALA A 98 24.89 2.05 7.58
CA ALA A 98 24.05 1.14 8.35
C ALA A 98 23.66 1.68 9.74
N ARG A 99 24.18 2.84 10.15
CA ARG A 99 23.91 3.41 11.47
C ARG A 99 22.46 3.89 11.56
N PRO A 100 21.69 3.49 12.59
CA PRO A 100 20.37 4.04 12.85
C PRO A 100 20.43 5.52 13.22
N ASP A 101 19.45 6.30 12.78
CA ASP A 101 19.39 7.76 13.03
C ASP A 101 19.24 8.12 14.53
N TRP A 102 18.68 7.20 15.32
CA TRP A 102 18.46 7.38 16.77
C TRP A 102 19.67 7.01 17.63
N LEU A 103 20.70 6.37 17.06
CA LEU A 103 21.84 5.87 17.82
C LEU A 103 22.75 7.03 18.26
N ALA A 104 23.00 7.13 19.58
CA ALA A 104 23.88 8.15 20.13
C ALA A 104 25.31 8.04 19.58
N SER A 105 25.96 9.19 19.35
CA SER A 105 27.29 9.26 18.73
C SER A 105 28.40 8.49 19.47
N GLU A 106 28.19 8.24 20.76
CA GLU A 106 29.12 7.55 21.66
C GLU A 106 29.10 6.03 21.52
N LEU A 107 28.08 5.48 20.82
CA LEU A 107 27.88 4.04 20.63
C LEU A 107 28.36 3.59 19.24
N GLY A 108 28.66 2.30 19.10
CA GLY A 108 29.21 1.73 17.88
C GLY A 108 30.73 1.73 17.88
N ILE A 109 31.35 1.87 16.70
CA ILE A 109 32.81 1.87 16.56
C ILE A 109 33.38 3.22 17.00
N ARG A 110 34.32 3.17 17.94
CA ARG A 110 35.07 4.35 18.40
C ARG A 110 36.48 3.95 18.84
N ASP A 111 37.49 4.65 18.38
CA ASP A 111 38.89 4.43 18.74
C ASP A 111 39.37 2.97 18.57
N GLY A 112 38.83 2.26 17.55
CA GLY A 112 39.19 0.86 17.28
C GLY A 112 38.51 -0.15 18.21
N GLN A 113 37.53 0.27 19.00
CA GLN A 113 36.72 -0.56 19.89
C GLN A 113 35.23 -0.38 19.59
N TYR A 114 34.40 -1.32 20.04
CA TYR A 114 32.96 -1.29 19.83
C TYR A 114 32.22 -1.05 21.15
N TYR A 115 31.33 -0.06 21.17
CA TYR A 115 30.46 0.25 22.30
C TYR A 115 29.03 -0.23 22.01
N ILE A 116 28.61 -1.23 22.79
CA ILE A 116 27.31 -1.88 22.64
C ILE A 116 26.19 -0.98 23.14
N SER A 117 25.10 -0.88 22.37
CA SER A 117 23.88 -0.18 22.79
C SER A 117 23.03 -1.07 23.72
N GLU A 118 22.08 -0.45 24.43
CA GLU A 118 21.12 -1.19 25.27
C GLU A 118 20.29 -2.21 24.48
N GLN A 119 19.92 -1.87 23.24
CA GLN A 119 19.17 -2.77 22.37
C GLN A 119 20.01 -3.97 21.96
N GLN A 120 21.27 -3.76 21.63
CA GLN A 120 22.21 -4.85 21.33
C GLN A 120 22.48 -5.72 22.58
N ALA A 121 22.69 -5.09 23.74
CA ALA A 121 22.87 -5.83 25.00
C ALA A 121 21.66 -6.72 25.32
N GLN A 122 20.44 -6.25 25.07
CA GLN A 122 19.24 -7.06 25.22
C GLN A 122 19.23 -8.23 24.25
N ALA A 123 19.55 -8.00 22.97
CA ALA A 123 19.62 -9.06 21.96
C ALA A 123 20.68 -10.13 22.28
N ILE A 124 21.80 -9.71 22.90
CA ILE A 124 22.86 -10.64 23.38
C ILE A 124 22.34 -11.49 24.53
N LEU A 125 21.64 -10.92 25.50
CA LEU A 125 21.07 -11.65 26.63
C LEU A 125 19.97 -12.64 26.20
N ASP A 126 19.24 -12.31 25.14
CA ASP A 126 18.19 -13.16 24.56
C ASP A 126 18.75 -14.27 23.63
N LEU A 127 20.08 -14.30 23.40
CA LEU A 127 20.73 -15.31 22.56
C LEU A 127 20.60 -16.73 23.19
N ARG A 128 20.04 -17.62 22.39
CA ARG A 128 19.96 -19.05 22.78
C ARG A 128 21.27 -19.76 22.51
N LEU A 129 21.64 -20.68 23.38
CA LEU A 129 22.93 -21.44 23.32
C LEU A 129 23.20 -22.11 21.96
N HIS A 130 22.15 -22.61 21.27
CA HIS A 130 22.32 -23.22 19.95
C HIS A 130 22.75 -22.24 18.85
N LYS A 131 22.57 -20.92 19.06
CA LYS A 131 23.01 -19.90 18.14
C LYS A 131 24.49 -19.52 18.25
N LEU A 132 25.21 -20.15 19.17
CA LEU A 132 26.64 -19.94 19.36
C LEU A 132 27.51 -20.83 18.46
N THR A 133 26.92 -21.58 17.53
CA THR A 133 27.65 -22.44 16.58
C THR A 133 28.27 -21.64 15.43
N GLY A 134 29.36 -22.14 14.84
CA GLY A 134 30.05 -21.51 13.73
C GLY A 134 29.14 -21.27 12.51
N LEU A 135 28.19 -22.19 12.23
CA LEU A 135 27.21 -22.06 11.16
C LEU A 135 26.25 -20.88 11.38
N GLU A 136 25.87 -20.58 12.60
CA GLU A 136 25.02 -19.42 12.92
C GLU A 136 25.82 -18.11 12.82
N HIS A 137 27.11 -18.15 13.13
CA HIS A 137 27.99 -17.00 12.90
C HIS A 137 28.05 -16.63 11.40
N GLU A 138 28.24 -17.59 10.51
CA GLU A 138 28.23 -17.36 9.05
C GLU A 138 26.87 -16.80 8.56
N LYS A 139 25.76 -17.29 9.12
CA LYS A 139 24.44 -16.75 8.78
C LYS A 139 24.28 -15.27 9.17
N ILE A 140 24.75 -14.89 10.35
CA ILE A 140 24.72 -13.51 10.82
C ILE A 140 25.53 -12.62 9.88
N LEU A 141 26.73 -13.04 9.47
CA LEU A 141 27.57 -12.30 8.54
C LEU A 141 26.91 -12.16 7.15
N THR A 142 26.30 -13.23 6.64
CA THR A 142 25.60 -13.24 5.36
C THR A 142 24.36 -12.34 5.40
N GLU A 143 23.56 -12.42 6.47
CA GLU A 143 22.39 -11.57 6.66
C GLU A 143 22.79 -10.10 6.76
N TYR A 144 23.85 -9.79 7.49
CA TYR A 144 24.36 -8.42 7.59
C TYR A 144 24.80 -7.88 6.23
N GLN A 145 25.50 -8.66 5.43
CA GLN A 145 25.97 -8.26 4.11
C GLN A 145 24.80 -7.99 3.16
N SER A 146 23.77 -8.84 3.17
CA SER A 146 22.55 -8.62 2.38
C SER A 146 21.79 -7.36 2.82
N LEU A 147 21.81 -7.04 4.12
CA LEU A 147 21.21 -5.80 4.63
C LEU A 147 22.00 -4.55 4.19
N LEU A 148 23.34 -4.61 4.11
CA LEU A 148 24.13 -3.50 3.58
C LEU A 148 23.79 -3.20 2.11
N GLU A 149 23.64 -4.25 1.30
CA GLU A 149 23.23 -4.12 -0.10
C GLU A 149 21.82 -3.51 -0.20
N LEU A 150 20.90 -3.97 0.63
CA LEU A 150 19.54 -3.42 0.69
C LEU A 150 19.54 -1.94 1.12
N ILE A 151 20.31 -1.58 2.16
CA ILE A 151 20.42 -0.21 2.65
C ILE A 151 20.99 0.70 1.54
N ALA A 152 22.01 0.24 0.82
CA ALA A 152 22.60 0.98 -0.28
C ALA A 152 21.57 1.24 -1.40
N GLU A 153 20.78 0.23 -1.78
CA GLU A 153 19.72 0.37 -2.78
C GLU A 153 18.60 1.33 -2.30
N LEU A 154 18.15 1.21 -1.05
CA LEU A 154 17.12 2.09 -0.49
C LEU A 154 17.60 3.56 -0.45
N LEU A 155 18.85 3.81 -0.10
CA LEU A 155 19.45 5.15 -0.14
C LEU A 155 19.54 5.66 -1.57
N PHE A 156 19.91 4.81 -2.52
CA PHE A 156 19.97 5.16 -3.93
C PHE A 156 18.62 5.58 -4.49
N ILE A 157 17.54 4.84 -4.12
CA ILE A 157 16.15 5.19 -4.48
C ILE A 157 15.75 6.56 -3.90
N LEU A 158 16.13 6.85 -2.64
CA LEU A 158 15.80 8.13 -1.99
C LEU A 158 16.59 9.31 -2.57
N ALA A 159 17.84 9.08 -2.99
CA ALA A 159 18.70 10.10 -3.55
C ALA A 159 18.41 10.42 -5.02
N ASN A 160 17.84 9.47 -5.78
CA ASN A 160 17.66 9.57 -7.23
C ASN A 160 16.18 9.53 -7.63
N PRO A 161 15.59 10.67 -8.04
CA PRO A 161 14.20 10.71 -8.49
C PRO A 161 13.92 9.80 -9.69
N GLU A 162 14.90 9.60 -10.58
CA GLU A 162 14.76 8.70 -11.73
C GLU A 162 14.62 7.24 -11.28
N ARG A 163 15.47 6.80 -10.33
CA ARG A 163 15.39 5.45 -9.76
C ARG A 163 14.06 5.21 -9.05
N LEU A 164 13.54 6.20 -8.33
CA LEU A 164 12.21 6.14 -7.71
C LEU A 164 11.12 5.91 -8.77
N MET A 165 11.22 6.60 -9.92
CA MET A 165 10.26 6.42 -11.02
C MET A 165 10.38 5.04 -11.69
N GLU A 166 11.58 4.49 -11.80
CA GLU A 166 11.80 3.12 -12.27
C GLU A 166 11.10 2.10 -11.35
N VAL A 167 11.29 2.20 -10.04
CA VAL A 167 10.61 1.34 -9.06
C VAL A 167 9.10 1.39 -9.22
N ILE A 168 8.52 2.60 -9.37
CA ILE A 168 7.08 2.76 -9.59
C ILE A 168 6.64 2.09 -10.89
N ARG A 169 7.43 2.24 -11.95
CA ARG A 169 7.15 1.64 -13.25
C ARG A 169 7.18 0.12 -13.19
N ASP A 170 8.20 -0.44 -12.56
CA ASP A 170 8.37 -1.89 -12.44
C ASP A 170 7.21 -2.51 -11.66
N GLU A 171 6.81 -1.91 -10.55
CA GLU A 171 5.63 -2.34 -9.78
C GLU A 171 4.32 -2.27 -10.60
N LEU A 172 4.15 -1.23 -11.42
CA LEU A 172 2.97 -1.12 -12.28
C LEU A 172 2.98 -2.14 -13.42
N VAL A 173 4.16 -2.47 -13.95
CA VAL A 173 4.33 -3.54 -14.97
C VAL A 173 3.98 -4.89 -14.37
N GLU A 174 4.47 -5.19 -13.16
CA GLU A 174 4.13 -6.43 -12.45
C GLU A 174 2.62 -6.56 -12.22
N ILE A 175 1.97 -5.49 -11.76
CA ILE A 175 0.50 -5.47 -11.59
C ILE A 175 -0.21 -5.70 -12.92
N LYS A 176 0.28 -5.10 -14.01
CA LYS A 176 -0.28 -5.30 -15.35
C LYS A 176 -0.15 -6.76 -15.81
N GLU A 177 0.97 -7.41 -15.54
CA GLU A 177 1.19 -8.82 -15.90
C GLU A 177 0.30 -9.77 -15.09
N GLN A 178 0.07 -9.47 -13.81
CA GLN A 178 -0.76 -10.32 -12.94
C GLN A 178 -2.27 -10.14 -13.15
N TYR A 179 -2.71 -8.92 -13.46
CA TYR A 179 -4.14 -8.55 -13.45
C TYR A 179 -4.62 -7.92 -14.76
N GLY A 180 -3.73 -7.76 -15.75
CA GLY A 180 -4.10 -7.17 -17.03
C GLY A 180 -5.06 -8.06 -17.80
N ASP A 181 -6.18 -7.48 -18.24
CA ASP A 181 -7.14 -8.10 -19.14
C ASP A 181 -7.24 -7.30 -20.44
N GLU A 182 -7.85 -7.90 -21.46
CA GLU A 182 -8.09 -7.24 -22.73
C GLU A 182 -9.18 -6.14 -22.54
N ARG A 183 -9.03 -5.07 -23.34
CA ARG A 183 -10.00 -3.99 -23.36
C ARG A 183 -11.35 -4.51 -23.86
N ARG A 184 -12.41 -4.31 -23.07
CA ARG A 184 -13.78 -4.75 -23.41
C ARG A 184 -14.55 -3.74 -24.25
N THR A 185 -14.09 -2.49 -24.30
CA THR A 185 -14.73 -1.41 -25.06
C THR A 185 -13.93 -1.10 -26.32
N GLU A 186 -14.59 -0.87 -27.42
CA GLU A 186 -13.98 -0.44 -28.68
C GLU A 186 -13.62 1.04 -28.65
N ILE A 187 -12.47 1.41 -29.24
CA ILE A 187 -12.08 2.81 -29.43
C ILE A 187 -12.43 3.18 -30.87
N ASN A 188 -13.50 3.94 -31.04
CA ASN A 188 -13.89 4.48 -32.34
C ASN A 188 -13.21 5.83 -32.59
N ALA A 189 -12.57 5.99 -33.76
CA ALA A 189 -11.97 7.25 -34.18
C ALA A 189 -13.01 8.29 -34.59
N ALA A 190 -14.25 7.86 -34.87
CA ALA A 190 -15.35 8.75 -35.22
C ALA A 190 -15.93 9.35 -33.93
N ALA A 191 -15.73 10.66 -33.74
CA ALA A 191 -16.48 11.45 -32.76
C ALA A 191 -17.91 11.59 -33.24
N HIS A 192 -18.78 10.63 -32.99
CA HIS A 192 -20.20 10.85 -33.04
C HIS A 192 -20.60 11.57 -31.75
N ASP A 193 -21.26 12.71 -31.88
CA ASP A 193 -21.94 13.34 -30.76
C ASP A 193 -22.98 12.31 -30.26
N ILE A 194 -22.71 11.71 -29.12
CA ILE A 194 -23.64 10.77 -28.47
C ILE A 194 -24.83 11.61 -28.03
N SER A 195 -25.97 11.41 -28.67
CA SER A 195 -27.22 12.03 -28.22
C SER A 195 -27.72 11.37 -26.93
N LEU A 196 -28.57 12.08 -26.19
CA LEU A 196 -29.22 11.48 -25.01
C LEU A 196 -30.03 10.24 -25.39
N GLU A 197 -30.56 10.17 -26.61
CA GLU A 197 -31.33 9.06 -27.15
C GLU A 197 -30.45 7.79 -27.30
N ASP A 198 -29.19 7.96 -27.72
CA ASP A 198 -28.24 6.85 -27.86
C ASP A 198 -27.87 6.16 -26.52
N LEU A 199 -28.12 6.84 -25.40
CA LEU A 199 -27.89 6.31 -24.05
C LEU A 199 -29.10 5.56 -23.46
N ILE A 200 -30.26 5.64 -24.16
CA ILE A 200 -31.50 5.00 -23.74
C ILE A 200 -31.62 3.67 -24.49
N ASN A 201 -31.70 2.57 -23.77
CA ASN A 201 -31.95 1.27 -24.40
C ASN A 201 -33.31 1.26 -25.10
N GLU A 202 -33.33 0.79 -26.35
CA GLU A 202 -34.54 0.65 -27.11
C GLU A 202 -35.39 -0.52 -26.56
N GLU A 203 -36.51 -0.21 -25.92
CA GLU A 203 -37.45 -1.18 -25.38
C GLU A 203 -38.91 -0.68 -25.41
N ASN A 204 -39.84 -1.64 -25.45
CA ASN A 204 -41.24 -1.29 -25.36
C ASN A 204 -41.63 -1.02 -23.91
N VAL A 205 -42.30 0.09 -23.69
CA VAL A 205 -42.70 0.58 -22.38
C VAL A 205 -44.20 0.87 -22.33
N VAL A 206 -44.75 0.78 -21.14
CA VAL A 206 -46.10 1.28 -20.85
C VAL A 206 -45.97 2.67 -20.25
N VAL A 207 -46.53 3.66 -20.96
CA VAL A 207 -46.56 5.03 -20.49
C VAL A 207 -47.92 5.31 -19.86
N THR A 208 -47.91 5.86 -18.65
CA THR A 208 -49.13 6.25 -17.91
C THR A 208 -49.13 7.76 -17.70
N LEU A 209 -50.27 8.38 -17.98
CA LEU A 209 -50.55 9.80 -17.73
C LEU A 209 -51.62 9.88 -16.65
N SER A 210 -51.32 10.58 -15.56
CA SER A 210 -52.29 10.84 -14.51
C SER A 210 -53.11 12.09 -14.76
N HIS A 211 -54.22 12.24 -14.05
CA HIS A 211 -55.11 13.40 -14.14
C HIS A 211 -54.42 14.70 -13.76
N GLU A 212 -53.54 14.68 -12.80
CA GLU A 212 -52.73 15.84 -12.40
C GLU A 212 -51.54 16.13 -13.36
N GLY A 213 -51.42 15.37 -14.47
CA GLY A 213 -50.39 15.59 -15.49
C GLY A 213 -49.05 14.94 -15.24
N TYR A 214 -48.91 13.99 -14.31
CA TYR A 214 -47.68 13.24 -14.14
C TYR A 214 -47.60 12.14 -15.20
N VAL A 215 -46.41 12.04 -15.84
CA VAL A 215 -46.10 11.01 -16.82
C VAL A 215 -45.05 10.05 -16.21
N LYS A 216 -45.30 8.78 -16.32
CA LYS A 216 -44.36 7.68 -15.93
C LYS A 216 -44.32 6.66 -17.03
N TYR A 217 -43.18 6.00 -17.16
CA TYR A 217 -43.06 4.78 -17.97
C TYR A 217 -42.52 3.62 -17.16
N GLN A 218 -42.84 2.41 -17.58
CA GLN A 218 -42.35 1.13 -17.05
C GLN A 218 -42.14 0.17 -18.21
N ALA A 219 -41.11 -0.68 -18.10
CA ALA A 219 -40.86 -1.69 -19.10
C ALA A 219 -42.08 -2.61 -19.30
N LEU A 220 -42.39 -2.93 -20.54
CA LEU A 220 -43.51 -3.82 -20.86
C LEU A 220 -43.32 -5.22 -20.21
N THR A 221 -42.08 -5.65 -20.02
CA THR A 221 -41.72 -6.90 -19.35
C THR A 221 -42.18 -6.97 -17.89
N ASP A 222 -42.38 -5.82 -17.24
CA ASP A 222 -42.90 -5.78 -15.86
C ASP A 222 -44.39 -6.17 -15.77
N TYR A 223 -45.09 -6.19 -16.91
CA TYR A 223 -46.51 -6.57 -17.02
C TYR A 223 -46.63 -8.03 -17.46
N GLU A 224 -46.41 -8.96 -16.55
CA GLU A 224 -46.60 -10.38 -16.78
C GLU A 224 -48.08 -10.78 -16.68
N ALA A 225 -48.51 -11.66 -17.57
CA ALA A 225 -49.86 -12.26 -17.50
C ALA A 225 -50.05 -13.07 -16.21
N GLN A 226 -51.03 -12.67 -15.41
CA GLN A 226 -51.31 -13.37 -14.14
C GLN A 226 -52.32 -14.53 -14.34
N ARG A 227 -52.02 -15.66 -13.70
CA ARG A 227 -52.95 -16.82 -13.64
C ARG A 227 -54.06 -16.55 -12.62
N ARG A 228 -55.20 -17.28 -12.75
CA ARG A 228 -56.32 -17.21 -11.82
C ARG A 228 -55.86 -17.42 -10.37
N GLY A 229 -56.19 -16.46 -9.49
CA GLY A 229 -55.79 -16.46 -8.07
C GLY A 229 -54.48 -15.72 -7.73
N GLY A 230 -53.79 -15.08 -8.70
CA GLY A 230 -52.63 -14.23 -8.45
C GLY A 230 -53.04 -12.89 -7.81
N LYS A 231 -52.19 -12.37 -6.90
CA LYS A 231 -52.33 -10.98 -6.41
C LYS A 231 -51.89 -10.03 -7.54
N GLY A 232 -52.79 -9.16 -8.00
CA GLY A 232 -52.45 -8.15 -9.03
C GLY A 232 -51.22 -7.32 -8.63
N LYS A 233 -50.35 -7.02 -9.59
CA LYS A 233 -49.30 -6.05 -9.38
C LYS A 233 -49.91 -4.64 -9.59
N SER A 234 -49.63 -3.73 -8.65
CA SER A 234 -49.93 -2.31 -8.85
C SER A 234 -48.92 -1.74 -9.86
N ALA A 235 -49.41 -1.36 -11.03
CA ALA A 235 -48.58 -0.86 -12.11
C ALA A 235 -47.92 0.49 -11.78
N THR A 236 -48.52 1.28 -10.90
CA THR A 236 -48.01 2.61 -10.55
C THR A 236 -48.44 2.99 -9.13
N LYS A 237 -47.52 3.49 -8.31
CA LYS A 237 -47.86 4.19 -7.07
C LYS A 237 -48.24 5.62 -7.43
N MET A 238 -49.44 6.00 -7.12
CA MET A 238 -49.99 7.34 -7.30
C MET A 238 -49.95 8.13 -5.99
N LYS A 239 -50.07 9.45 -6.09
CA LYS A 239 -50.34 10.32 -4.94
C LYS A 239 -51.78 10.13 -4.50
N ASP A 240 -52.06 10.44 -3.23
CA ASP A 240 -53.44 10.49 -2.76
C ASP A 240 -54.29 11.47 -3.60
N GLU A 241 -55.46 11.02 -4.03
CA GLU A 241 -56.39 11.80 -4.87
C GLU A 241 -56.09 11.88 -6.38
N ASP A 242 -54.96 11.33 -6.88
CA ASP A 242 -54.65 11.26 -8.32
C ASP A 242 -55.06 9.89 -8.91
N PHE A 243 -55.34 9.83 -10.23
CA PHE A 243 -55.69 8.58 -10.93
C PHE A 243 -55.13 8.59 -12.35
N ILE A 244 -54.91 7.37 -12.91
CA ILE A 244 -54.40 7.22 -14.28
C ILE A 244 -55.54 7.56 -15.25
N GLU A 245 -55.38 8.60 -16.02
CA GLU A 245 -56.32 9.02 -17.05
C GLU A 245 -56.06 8.33 -18.38
N ARG A 246 -54.79 8.15 -18.76
CA ARG A 246 -54.42 7.49 -20.03
C ARG A 246 -53.29 6.52 -19.83
N LEU A 247 -53.35 5.44 -20.59
CA LEU A 247 -52.32 4.39 -20.66
C LEU A 247 -52.08 4.10 -22.15
N LEU A 248 -50.82 4.09 -22.57
CA LEU A 248 -50.43 3.74 -23.94
C LEU A 248 -49.15 2.92 -23.91
N VAL A 249 -48.97 2.08 -24.93
CA VAL A 249 -47.75 1.34 -25.17
C VAL A 249 -46.95 2.10 -26.24
N ALA A 250 -45.67 2.36 -25.96
CA ALA A 250 -44.75 3.08 -26.82
C ALA A 250 -43.35 2.47 -26.72
N ASN A 251 -42.48 2.83 -27.62
CA ASN A 251 -41.07 2.55 -27.52
C ASN A 251 -40.34 3.67 -26.73
N THR A 252 -39.26 3.36 -26.04
CA THR A 252 -38.44 4.37 -25.33
C THR A 252 -37.91 5.48 -26.25
N HIS A 253 -37.78 5.22 -27.54
CA HIS A 253 -37.37 6.16 -28.55
C HIS A 253 -38.54 6.92 -29.26
N ASP A 254 -39.80 6.59 -28.89
CA ASP A 254 -40.95 7.29 -29.44
C ASP A 254 -41.16 8.67 -28.83
N THR A 255 -41.56 9.62 -29.64
CA THR A 255 -41.94 10.96 -29.21
C THR A 255 -43.43 11.06 -28.94
N ILE A 256 -43.81 11.42 -27.74
CA ILE A 256 -45.21 11.61 -27.36
C ILE A 256 -45.56 13.11 -27.49
N LEU A 257 -46.55 13.39 -28.31
CA LEU A 257 -47.09 14.76 -28.47
C LEU A 257 -48.29 14.96 -27.53
N CYS A 258 -48.16 15.95 -26.65
CA CYS A 258 -49.22 16.34 -25.74
C CYS A 258 -49.86 17.66 -26.20
N PHE A 259 -51.14 17.65 -26.47
CA PHE A 259 -51.91 18.83 -26.82
C PHE A 259 -52.76 19.25 -25.62
N SER A 260 -52.50 20.43 -25.08
CA SER A 260 -53.32 21.02 -24.01
C SER A 260 -54.47 21.85 -24.57
N THR A 261 -55.48 22.04 -23.76
CA THR A 261 -56.62 22.92 -24.09
C THR A 261 -56.41 24.36 -23.67
N ALA A 262 -55.23 24.71 -23.16
CA ALA A 262 -54.88 26.08 -22.74
C ALA A 262 -54.31 26.90 -23.88
#